data_6446160d90f4733cd09b9ff0bb985722
#
_entry.id   6446160d90f4733cd09b9ff0bb985722
#
_cell.length_a   1.000
_cell.length_b   1.000
_cell.length_c   1.000
_cell.angle_alpha   90.00
_cell.angle_beta   90.00
_cell.angle_gamma   90.00
#
_symmetry.space_group_name_H-M   'P 1'
#
loop_
_entity.id
_entity.type
_entity.pdbx_description
1 polymer ?
#
loop_
_entity_poly.entity_id
_entity_poly.type
_entity_poly.pdbx_seq_one_letter_code
_entity_poly.pdbx_strand_id
1 'polypeptide(L)'
;MFRDMGYSDDAALDSMAAKCKPWLLEKMESGEYLAWLVIDAQGTTAAGAGLWLMDWIPHMIGRSTKRGNIINVYTEQKFRRLGLARCLMETIVQWCGKNGIDTIILHASHEGRELYESMGFGATNEMRIRL
;
A
#
# COMPACT_ATOMS: atom_id res chain seq x y z
N MET A 1 10.16 -8.16 -2.16
CA MET A 1 9.74 -7.25 -1.06
C MET A 1 10.17 -7.76 0.31
N PHE A 2 9.56 -8.80 0.87
CA PHE A 2 9.87 -9.25 2.25
C PHE A 2 11.32 -9.71 2.42
N ARG A 3 11.92 -10.37 1.44
CA ARG A 3 13.35 -10.73 1.49
C ARG A 3 14.25 -9.51 1.65
N ASP A 4 13.96 -8.42 0.94
CA ASP A 4 14.71 -7.17 1.01
C ASP A 4 14.51 -6.45 2.36
N MET A 5 13.44 -6.76 3.06
CA MET A 5 13.17 -6.28 4.42
C MET A 5 13.82 -7.15 5.52
N GLY A 6 14.63 -8.14 5.13
CA GLY A 6 15.36 -9.00 6.05
C GLY A 6 14.66 -10.31 6.43
N TYR A 7 13.51 -10.62 5.82
CA TYR A 7 12.84 -11.91 6.03
C TYR A 7 13.51 -12.99 5.17
N SER A 8 14.08 -14.01 5.79
CA SER A 8 14.87 -15.05 5.13
C SER A 8 14.29 -16.47 5.26
N ASP A 9 13.20 -16.66 6.00
CA ASP A 9 12.53 -17.95 6.12
C ASP A 9 11.70 -18.23 4.87
N ASP A 10 12.25 -19.04 3.96
CA ASP A 10 11.60 -19.38 2.69
C ASP A 10 10.26 -20.12 2.87
N ALA A 11 10.17 -21.03 3.83
CA ALA A 11 8.94 -21.76 4.09
C ALA A 11 7.81 -20.84 4.58
N ALA A 12 8.14 -19.89 5.47
CA ALA A 12 7.19 -18.89 5.95
C ALA A 12 6.78 -17.92 4.84
N LEU A 13 7.70 -17.50 3.97
CA LEU A 13 7.41 -16.64 2.83
C LEU A 13 6.51 -17.34 1.81
N ASP A 14 6.77 -18.60 1.50
CA ASP A 14 5.95 -19.40 0.58
C ASP A 14 4.54 -19.64 1.16
N SER A 15 4.43 -19.95 2.45
CA SER A 15 3.14 -20.10 3.13
C SER A 15 2.35 -18.80 3.11
N MET A 16 2.99 -17.67 3.35
CA MET A 16 2.35 -16.36 3.27
C MET A 16 1.87 -16.05 1.85
N ALA A 17 2.70 -16.29 0.83
CA ALA A 17 2.34 -16.08 -0.57
C ALA A 17 1.14 -16.93 -0.98
N ALA A 18 1.08 -18.19 -0.55
CA ALA A 18 -0.02 -19.10 -0.81
C ALA A 18 -1.36 -18.63 -0.22
N LYS A 19 -1.32 -17.91 0.90
CA LYS A 19 -2.51 -17.31 1.54
C LYS A 19 -2.87 -15.95 0.94
N CYS A 20 -1.87 -15.14 0.65
CA CYS A 20 -2.03 -13.77 0.18
C CYS A 20 -2.59 -13.71 -1.25
N LYS A 21 -2.12 -14.57 -2.15
CA LYS A 21 -2.53 -14.56 -3.56
C LYS A 21 -4.04 -14.76 -3.75
N PRO A 22 -4.69 -15.78 -3.18
CA PRO A 22 -6.14 -15.95 -3.31
C PRO A 22 -6.92 -14.76 -2.73
N TRP A 23 -6.48 -14.22 -1.60
CA TRP A 23 -7.09 -13.06 -0.98
C TRP A 23 -7.03 -11.83 -1.89
N LEU A 24 -5.87 -11.55 -2.47
CA LEU A 24 -5.69 -10.43 -3.42
C LEU A 24 -6.57 -10.59 -4.65
N LEU A 25 -6.63 -11.78 -5.24
CA LEU A 25 -7.45 -12.04 -6.41
C LEU A 25 -8.94 -11.82 -6.12
N GLU A 26 -9.44 -12.32 -5.00
CA GLU A 26 -10.81 -12.09 -4.56
C GLU A 26 -11.11 -10.60 -4.41
N LYS A 27 -10.23 -9.87 -3.72
CA LYS A 27 -10.40 -8.43 -3.48
C LYS A 27 -10.27 -7.60 -4.75
N MET A 28 -9.45 -8.02 -5.69
CA MET A 28 -9.35 -7.38 -7.00
C MET A 28 -10.63 -7.59 -7.82
N GLU A 29 -11.19 -8.78 -7.83
CA GLU A 29 -12.45 -9.08 -8.51
C GLU A 29 -13.62 -8.28 -7.93
N SER A 30 -13.69 -8.13 -6.61
CA SER A 30 -14.74 -7.33 -5.95
C SER A 30 -14.55 -5.82 -6.06
N GLY A 31 -13.40 -5.35 -6.57
CA GLY A 31 -13.05 -3.95 -6.63
C GLY A 31 -12.58 -3.35 -5.30
N GLU A 32 -12.41 -4.18 -4.26
CA GLU A 32 -11.92 -3.73 -2.95
C GLU A 32 -10.41 -3.52 -2.91
N TYR A 33 -9.66 -4.10 -3.84
CA TYR A 33 -8.21 -3.92 -3.95
C TYR A 33 -7.83 -3.47 -5.34
N LEU A 34 -7.09 -2.37 -5.41
CA LEU A 34 -6.53 -1.83 -6.65
C LEU A 34 -5.00 -1.82 -6.54
N ALA A 35 -4.34 -1.97 -7.66
CA ALA A 35 -2.88 -1.92 -7.72
C ALA A 35 -2.41 -1.02 -8.84
N TRP A 36 -1.33 -0.31 -8.59
CA TRP A 36 -0.62 0.48 -9.58
C TRP A 36 0.79 -0.05 -9.73
N LEU A 37 1.23 -0.18 -10.96
CA LEU A 37 2.56 -0.67 -11.29
C LEU A 37 3.29 0.36 -12.16
N VAL A 38 4.57 0.49 -11.92
CA VAL A 38 5.49 1.19 -12.82
C VAL A 38 6.23 0.14 -13.64
N ILE A 39 6.07 0.21 -14.95
CA ILE A 39 6.68 -0.73 -15.90
C ILE A 39 7.72 0.03 -16.72
N ASP A 40 8.91 -0.51 -16.87
CA ASP A 40 9.96 0.08 -17.68
C ASP A 40 9.73 -0.16 -19.19
N ALA A 41 10.58 0.42 -20.02
CA ALA A 41 10.48 0.31 -21.49
C ALA A 41 10.62 -1.14 -22.00
N GLN A 42 11.20 -2.06 -21.23
CA GLN A 42 11.37 -3.47 -21.54
C GLN A 42 10.22 -4.35 -21.00
N GLY A 43 9.23 -3.74 -20.36
CA GLY A 43 8.10 -4.47 -19.76
C GLY A 43 8.39 -5.04 -18.36
N THR A 44 9.49 -4.65 -17.73
CA THR A 44 9.84 -5.08 -16.37
C THR A 44 9.16 -4.21 -15.34
N THR A 45 8.56 -4.82 -14.31
CA THR A 45 7.96 -4.09 -13.20
C THR A 45 9.05 -3.48 -12.32
N ALA A 46 9.09 -2.16 -12.27
CA ALA A 46 10.06 -1.39 -11.50
C ALA A 46 9.59 -1.10 -10.07
N ALA A 47 8.30 -0.86 -9.90
CA ALA A 47 7.69 -0.53 -8.63
C ALA A 47 6.20 -0.86 -8.64
N GLY A 48 5.62 -0.96 -7.45
CA GLY A 48 4.19 -1.18 -7.30
C GLY A 48 3.68 -0.69 -5.95
N ALA A 49 2.38 -0.45 -5.88
CA ALA A 49 1.66 -0.13 -4.66
C ALA A 49 0.22 -0.61 -4.77
N GLY A 50 -0.34 -1.03 -3.64
CA GLY A 50 -1.72 -1.46 -3.54
C GLY A 50 -2.55 -0.54 -2.66
N LEU A 51 -3.83 -0.46 -2.97
CA LEU A 51 -4.84 0.23 -2.18
C LEU A 51 -5.96 -0.75 -1.85
N TRP A 52 -6.14 -1.04 -0.58
CA TRP A 52 -7.26 -1.82 -0.08
C TRP A 52 -8.34 -0.89 0.45
N LEU A 53 -9.53 -0.96 -0.14
CA LEU A 53 -10.70 -0.20 0.29
C LEU A 53 -11.43 -0.99 1.38
N MET A 54 -11.45 -0.45 2.58
CA MET A 54 -12.06 -1.06 3.76
C MET A 54 -13.36 -0.33 4.11
N ASP A 55 -14.39 -1.07 4.47
CA ASP A 55 -15.57 -0.47 5.08
C ASP A 55 -15.21 0.18 6.41
N TRP A 56 -15.76 1.34 6.66
CA TRP A 56 -15.49 2.09 7.87
C TRP A 56 -16.75 2.77 8.40
N ILE A 57 -16.83 2.88 9.70
CA ILE A 57 -17.93 3.58 10.35
C ILE A 57 -17.85 5.07 9.97
N PRO A 58 -18.93 5.70 9.48
CA PRO A 58 -18.96 7.13 9.26
C PRO A 58 -18.57 7.88 10.53
N HIS A 59 -17.71 8.87 10.40
CA HIS A 59 -17.18 9.64 11.51
C HIS A 59 -17.38 11.15 11.28
N MET A 60 -17.37 11.93 12.34
CA MET A 60 -17.55 13.39 12.23
C MET A 60 -16.49 14.08 11.38
N ILE A 61 -15.29 13.52 11.31
CA ILE A 61 -14.17 14.07 10.54
C ILE A 61 -14.18 13.56 9.09
N GLY A 62 -14.52 12.29 8.89
CA GLY A 62 -14.61 11.69 7.56
C GLY A 62 -16.07 11.42 7.18
N ARG A 63 -16.43 11.69 5.94
CA ARG A 63 -17.78 11.47 5.40
C ARG A 63 -17.94 10.17 4.66
N SER A 64 -16.83 9.58 4.25
CA SER A 64 -16.83 8.32 3.52
C SER A 64 -17.17 7.15 4.42
N THR A 65 -17.90 6.19 3.87
CA THR A 65 -18.11 4.87 4.49
C THR A 65 -16.97 3.90 4.16
N LYS A 66 -15.97 4.35 3.42
CA LYS A 66 -14.78 3.57 3.08
C LYS A 66 -13.52 4.33 3.46
N ARG A 67 -12.51 3.56 3.82
CA ARG A 67 -11.15 4.04 4.12
C ARG A 67 -10.18 3.34 3.20
N GLY A 68 -9.23 4.07 2.65
CA GLY A 68 -8.12 3.50 1.89
C GLY A 68 -6.99 3.04 2.81
N ASN A 69 -6.48 1.85 2.61
CA ASN A 69 -5.28 1.34 3.27
C ASN A 69 -4.24 1.04 2.19
N ILE A 70 -3.17 1.84 2.17
CA ILE A 70 -2.09 1.62 1.21
C ILE A 70 -1.18 0.53 1.75
N ILE A 71 -0.99 -0.51 0.94
CA ILE A 71 -0.20 -1.68 1.27
C ILE A 71 0.70 -2.08 0.10
N ASN A 72 1.68 -2.91 0.37
CA ASN A 72 2.55 -3.49 -0.66
C ASN A 72 3.30 -2.45 -1.50
N VAL A 73 3.67 -1.33 -0.91
CA VAL A 73 4.52 -0.34 -1.59
C VAL A 73 5.93 -0.89 -1.71
N TYR A 74 6.40 -1.06 -2.94
CA TYR A 74 7.69 -1.64 -3.20
C TYR A 74 8.32 -1.07 -4.47
N THR A 75 9.62 -0.86 -4.42
CA THR A 75 10.44 -0.50 -5.58
C THR A 75 11.62 -1.47 -5.66
N GLU A 76 11.82 -2.06 -6.83
CA GLU A 76 12.98 -2.92 -7.11
C GLU A 76 14.29 -2.17 -6.87
N GLN A 77 15.30 -2.84 -6.30
CA GLN A 77 16.54 -2.19 -5.85
C GLN A 77 17.20 -1.33 -6.94
N LYS A 78 17.27 -1.82 -8.15
CA LYS A 78 17.91 -1.10 -9.27
C LYS A 78 17.14 0.14 -9.73
N PHE A 79 15.88 0.29 -9.33
CA PHE A 79 15.02 1.43 -9.66
C PHE A 79 14.79 2.39 -8.49
N ARG A 80 15.45 2.18 -7.37
CA ARG A 80 15.30 3.03 -6.19
C ARG A 80 15.96 4.40 -6.40
N ARG A 81 15.50 5.38 -5.61
CA ARG A 81 15.94 6.79 -5.65
C ARG A 81 15.64 7.52 -6.95
N LEU A 82 14.63 7.06 -7.70
CA LEU A 82 14.12 7.70 -8.92
C LEU A 82 12.77 8.39 -8.70
N GLY A 83 12.27 8.43 -7.47
CA GLY A 83 10.98 9.05 -7.16
C GLY A 83 9.77 8.21 -7.52
N LEU A 84 9.92 6.91 -7.79
CA LEU A 84 8.81 6.03 -8.21
C LEU A 84 7.79 5.82 -7.08
N ALA A 85 8.24 5.64 -5.85
CA ALA A 85 7.35 5.48 -4.70
C ALA A 85 6.49 6.74 -4.51
N ARG A 86 7.09 7.92 -4.60
CA ARG A 86 6.34 9.18 -4.54
C ARG A 86 5.29 9.28 -5.65
N CYS A 87 5.67 8.97 -6.87
CA CYS A 87 4.75 8.98 -8.01
C CYS A 87 3.55 8.05 -7.81
N LEU A 88 3.79 6.83 -7.33
CA LEU A 88 2.73 5.87 -7.01
C LEU A 88 1.82 6.41 -5.90
N MET A 89 2.39 6.93 -4.82
CA MET A 89 1.64 7.46 -3.69
C MET A 89 0.78 8.66 -4.09
N GLU A 90 1.33 9.60 -4.85
CA GLU A 90 0.59 10.75 -5.37
C GLU A 90 -0.58 10.32 -6.27
N THR A 91 -0.35 9.33 -7.14
CA THR A 91 -1.39 8.77 -8.01
C THR A 91 -2.52 8.15 -7.20
N ILE A 92 -2.20 7.37 -6.16
CA ILE A 92 -3.19 6.74 -5.30
C ILE A 92 -3.99 7.78 -4.52
N VAL A 93 -3.32 8.79 -3.94
CA VAL A 93 -3.98 9.86 -3.20
C VAL A 93 -4.94 10.65 -4.09
N GLN A 94 -4.52 10.96 -5.32
CA GLN A 94 -5.39 11.63 -6.30
C GLN A 94 -6.59 10.76 -6.68
N TRP A 95 -6.37 9.48 -6.90
CA TRP A 95 -7.46 8.54 -7.19
C TRP A 95 -8.47 8.50 -6.04
N CYS A 96 -8.01 8.41 -4.80
CA CYS A 96 -8.86 8.43 -3.60
C CYS A 96 -9.72 9.70 -3.54
N GLY A 97 -9.10 10.86 -3.74
CA GLY A 97 -9.82 12.14 -3.74
C GLY A 97 -10.91 12.21 -4.80
N LYS A 98 -10.64 11.68 -6.00
CA LYS A 98 -11.63 11.64 -7.10
C LYS A 98 -12.75 10.63 -6.87
N ASN A 99 -12.53 9.62 -6.05
CA ASN A 99 -13.48 8.53 -5.80
C ASN A 99 -14.15 8.62 -4.41
N GLY A 100 -14.08 9.77 -3.76
CA GLY A 100 -14.77 10.02 -2.50
C GLY A 100 -14.17 9.35 -1.28
N ILE A 101 -12.92 8.91 -1.35
CA ILE A 101 -12.16 8.36 -0.22
C ILE A 101 -11.42 9.52 0.44
N ASP A 102 -11.84 9.90 1.63
CA ASP A 102 -11.32 11.07 2.35
C ASP A 102 -10.31 10.74 3.44
N THR A 103 -10.11 9.46 3.74
CA THR A 103 -9.16 9.01 4.74
C THR A 103 -8.33 7.87 4.18
N ILE A 104 -7.01 8.03 4.23
CA ILE A 104 -6.04 7.04 3.77
C ILE A 104 -5.09 6.74 4.92
N ILE A 105 -4.88 5.46 5.18
CA ILE A 105 -3.92 4.98 6.19
C ILE A 105 -2.84 4.12 5.53
N LEU A 106 -1.72 4.01 6.20
CA LEU A 106 -0.64 3.09 5.86
C LEU A 106 0.18 2.75 7.10
N HIS A 107 0.94 1.68 7.02
CA HIS A 107 1.96 1.34 8.02
C HIS A 107 3.32 1.71 7.45
N ALA A 108 3.93 2.77 7.98
CA ALA A 108 5.20 3.26 7.50
C ALA A 108 6.36 2.35 7.95
N SER A 109 7.16 1.89 6.98
CA SER A 109 8.48 1.36 7.30
C SER A 109 9.41 2.50 7.74
N HIS A 110 10.52 2.16 8.39
CA HIS A 110 11.51 3.17 8.76
C HIS A 110 12.00 3.97 7.53
N GLU A 111 12.25 3.28 6.43
CA GLU A 111 12.72 3.90 5.18
C GLU A 111 11.67 4.77 4.49
N GLY A 112 10.40 4.39 4.57
CA GLY A 112 9.30 5.11 3.90
C GLY A 112 8.75 6.30 4.69
N ARG A 113 9.01 6.37 5.98
CA ARG A 113 8.38 7.36 6.89
C ARG A 113 8.60 8.80 6.43
N GLU A 114 9.82 9.15 6.10
CA GLU A 114 10.17 10.52 5.67
C GLU A 114 9.39 10.93 4.42
N LEU A 115 9.27 10.04 3.44
CA LEU A 115 8.46 10.26 2.25
C LEU A 115 7.00 10.53 2.62
N TYR A 116 6.41 9.67 3.42
CA TYR A 116 5.00 9.79 3.79
C TYR A 116 4.71 11.05 4.60
N GLU A 117 5.57 11.39 5.54
CA GLU A 117 5.46 12.65 6.30
C GLU A 117 5.57 13.87 5.38
N SER A 118 6.46 13.84 4.38
CA SER A 118 6.58 14.91 3.39
C SER A 118 5.33 15.09 2.52
N MET A 119 4.50 14.06 2.42
CA MET A 119 3.23 14.07 1.69
C MET A 119 2.02 14.44 2.57
N GLY A 120 2.23 14.69 3.86
CA GLY A 120 1.17 15.07 4.79
C GLY A 120 0.60 13.93 5.63
N PHE A 121 1.17 12.72 5.55
CA PHE A 121 0.75 11.64 6.46
C PHE A 121 1.27 11.94 7.87
N GLY A 122 0.37 11.87 8.83
CA GLY A 122 0.70 12.07 10.24
C GLY A 122 0.58 10.77 11.05
N ALA A 123 1.33 10.69 12.13
CA ALA A 123 1.17 9.61 13.10
C ALA A 123 -0.20 9.70 13.79
N THR A 124 -0.77 8.57 14.12
CA THR A 124 -2.05 8.47 14.82
C THR A 124 -1.87 7.84 16.21
N ASN A 125 -2.96 7.74 16.94
CA ASN A 125 -3.01 7.13 18.26
C ASN A 125 -3.41 5.64 18.20
N GLU A 126 -3.32 5.00 17.05
CA GLU A 126 -3.60 3.57 16.94
C GLU A 126 -2.68 2.76 17.86
N MET A 127 -3.26 1.86 18.62
CA MET A 127 -2.54 0.91 19.46
C MET A 127 -2.80 -0.51 18.97
N ARG A 128 -1.82 -1.40 19.12
CA ARG A 128 -1.90 -2.78 18.64
C ARG A 128 -1.47 -3.76 19.72
N ILE A 129 -2.20 -4.85 19.82
CA ILE A 129 -1.81 -6.05 20.59
C ILE A 129 -1.79 -7.24 19.64
N ARG A 130 -0.81 -8.10 19.79
CA ARG A 130 -0.75 -9.42 19.13
C ARG A 130 -0.92 -10.49 20.19
N LEU A 131 -1.88 -11.37 19.98
CA LEU A 131 -2.19 -12.48 20.90
C LEU A 131 -1.45 -13.75 20.49
#